data_546917fd6cdde7c22d93be085c5a0ff8
#
_entry.id   546917fd6cdde7c22d93be085c5a0ff8
#
_cell.length_a   1.000
_cell.length_b   1.000
_cell.length_c   1.000
_cell.angle_alpha   90.00
_cell.angle_beta   90.00
_cell.angle_gamma   90.00
#
_symmetry.space_group_name_H-M   'P 1'
#
loop_
_entity.id
_entity.type
_entity.pdbx_description
1 polymer ?
#
loop_
_entity_poly.entity_id
_entity_poly.type
_entity_poly.pdbx_seq_one_letter_code
_entity_poly.pdbx_strand_id
1 'polypeptide(L)' 'MYIGIDLGGTNIAVGLVDSTPKVVAQASRPTDADRPYQEIVRDMAELCKEVTEDAGYTMEDIQGIGVGSP' A
#
# COMPACT_ATOMS: atom_id res chain seq x y z
N MET A 1 -2.94 -3.28 12.98
CA MET A 1 -3.21 -3.21 11.53
C MET A 1 -1.95 -3.55 10.75
N TYR A 2 -2.11 -4.10 9.58
CA TYR A 2 -1.02 -4.45 8.68
C TYR A 2 -1.30 -3.89 7.29
N ILE A 3 -0.24 -3.59 6.55
CA ILE A 3 -0.35 -3.13 5.17
C ILE A 3 0.25 -4.21 4.26
N GLY A 4 -0.50 -4.57 3.22
CA GLY A 4 0.01 -5.41 2.13
C GLY A 4 0.14 -4.59 0.87
N ILE A 5 1.28 -4.69 0.22
CA ILE A 5 1.54 -4.01 -1.06
C ILE A 5 1.78 -5.06 -2.12
N ASP A 6 1.06 -4.96 -3.23
CA ASP A 6 1.27 -5.77 -4.42
C ASP A 6 1.87 -4.86 -5.49
N LEU A 7 3.15 -5.05 -5.76
CA LEU A 7 3.86 -4.28 -6.76
C LEU A 7 3.86 -5.04 -8.08
N GLY A 8 2.93 -4.69 -8.95
CA GLY A 8 2.85 -5.27 -10.28
C GLY A 8 3.47 -4.39 -11.35
N GLY A 9 3.70 -4.94 -12.53
CA GLY A 9 4.22 -4.18 -13.67
C GLY A 9 3.27 -3.12 -14.18
N THR A 10 1.97 -3.28 -13.95
CA THR A 10 0.92 -2.37 -14.41
C THR A 10 0.38 -1.48 -13.30
N ASN A 11 0.14 -2.06 -12.12
CA ASN A 11 -0.46 -1.35 -11.00
C ASN A 11 0.25 -1.66 -9.69
N ILE A 12 0.24 -0.66 -8.80
CA ILE A 12 0.60 -0.82 -7.40
C ILE A 12 -0.71 -0.89 -6.62
N ALA A 13 -0.92 -1.94 -5.85
CA ALA A 13 -2.11 -2.09 -5.02
C ALA A 13 -1.71 -2.14 -3.56
N VAL A 14 -2.45 -1.43 -2.71
CA VAL A 14 -2.19 -1.39 -1.27
C VAL A 14 -3.47 -1.73 -0.53
N GLY A 15 -3.39 -2.64 0.42
CA GLY A 15 -4.49 -3.02 1.28
C GLY A 15 -4.15 -2.85 2.74
N LEU A 16 -5.10 -2.32 3.52
CA LEU A 16 -5.01 -2.24 4.97
C LEU A 16 -5.79 -3.42 5.55
N VAL A 17 -5.15 -4.21 6.39
CA VAL A 17 -5.69 -5.47 6.89
C VAL A 17 -5.68 -5.45 8.41
N ASP A 18 -6.79 -5.87 9.01
CA ASP A 18 -6.87 -6.04 10.47
C ASP A 18 -6.39 -7.44 10.90
N SER A 19 -6.43 -7.69 12.20
CA SER A 19 -5.92 -8.96 12.75
C SER A 19 -6.82 -10.17 12.49
N THR A 20 -8.02 -9.99 11.90
CA THR A 20 -8.97 -11.12 11.69
C THR A 20 -8.84 -11.93 10.40
N PRO A 21 -7.90 -11.85 9.49
CA PRO A 21 -7.41 -10.77 8.65
C PRO A 21 -8.47 -10.34 7.61
N LYS A 22 -8.99 -9.17 7.81
CA LYS A 22 -10.01 -8.59 6.94
C LYS A 22 -9.45 -7.33 6.27
N VAL A 23 -9.66 -7.18 4.97
CA VAL A 23 -9.29 -5.96 4.26
C VAL A 23 -10.28 -4.86 4.62
N VAL A 24 -9.82 -3.82 5.29
CA VAL A 24 -10.66 -2.69 5.73
C VAL A 24 -10.61 -1.51 4.78
N ALA A 25 -9.56 -1.39 3.98
CA ALA A 25 -9.42 -0.36 2.96
C ALA A 25 -8.41 -0.81 1.92
N GLN A 26 -8.57 -0.32 0.70
CA GLN A 26 -7.61 -0.63 -0.37
C GLN A 26 -7.63 0.47 -1.42
N ALA A 27 -6.50 0.63 -2.12
CA ALA A 27 -6.37 1.57 -3.22
C ALA A 27 -5.30 1.07 -4.18
N SER A 28 -5.30 1.61 -5.39
CA SER A 28 -4.28 1.27 -6.38
C SER A 28 -3.95 2.49 -7.24
N ARG A 29 -2.76 2.46 -7.83
CA ARG A 29 -2.30 3.44 -8.82
C ARG A 29 -1.58 2.72 -9.94
N PRO A 30 -1.51 3.30 -11.15
CA PRO A 30 -0.65 2.77 -12.20
C PRO A 30 0.81 2.79 -11.73
N THR A 31 1.53 1.72 -12.00
CA THR A 31 2.96 1.65 -11.66
C THR A 31 3.77 2.62 -12.52
N ASP A 32 3.43 2.73 -13.80
CA ASP A 32 4.17 3.57 -14.75
C ASP A 32 5.66 3.27 -14.66
N ALA A 33 6.03 2.05 -15.03
CA ALA A 33 7.35 1.47 -14.77
C ALA A 33 8.51 2.13 -15.54
N ASP A 34 8.22 3.02 -16.48
CA ASP A 34 9.24 3.72 -17.28
C ASP A 34 9.92 4.88 -16.52
N ARG A 35 9.52 5.14 -15.30
CA ARG A 35 10.08 6.22 -14.48
C ARG A 35 11.09 5.67 -13.48
N PRO A 36 11.92 6.54 -12.85
CA PRO A 36 12.86 6.10 -11.83
C PRO A 36 12.17 5.37 -10.67
N TYR A 37 12.82 4.33 -10.13
CA TYR A 37 12.23 3.53 -9.08
C TYR A 37 11.95 4.35 -7.80
N GLN A 38 12.68 5.43 -7.56
CA GLN A 38 12.44 6.31 -6.42
C GLN A 38 11.03 6.92 -6.45
N GLU A 39 10.52 7.21 -7.64
CA GLU A 39 9.15 7.72 -7.79
C GLU A 39 8.13 6.63 -7.52
N ILE A 40 8.43 5.40 -7.90
CA ILE A 40 7.56 4.24 -7.61
C ILE A 40 7.49 4.01 -6.10
N VAL A 41 8.64 4.04 -5.42
CA VAL A 41 8.70 3.89 -3.96
C VAL A 41 7.94 5.01 -3.27
N ARG A 42 8.04 6.24 -3.76
CA ARG A 42 7.28 7.37 -3.23
C ARG A 42 5.77 7.13 -3.35
N ASP A 43 5.31 6.66 -4.49
CA ASP A 43 3.90 6.35 -4.70
C ASP A 43 3.42 5.24 -3.77
N MET A 44 4.23 4.24 -3.54
CA MET A 44 3.90 3.18 -2.58
C MET A 44 3.71 3.75 -1.17
N ALA A 45 4.62 4.62 -0.74
CA ALA A 45 4.55 5.27 0.56
C ALA A 45 3.30 6.17 0.67
N GLU A 46 3.01 6.94 -0.36
CA GLU A 46 1.82 7.80 -0.40
C GLU A 46 0.53 6.98 -0.36
N LEU A 47 0.46 5.89 -1.11
CA LEU A 47 -0.71 5.01 -1.08
C LEU A 47 -0.93 4.40 0.31
N CYS A 48 0.14 3.96 0.96
CA CYS A 48 0.05 3.41 2.31
C CYS A 48 -0.55 4.44 3.27
N LYS A 49 -0.07 5.68 3.19
CA LYS A 49 -0.56 6.77 4.02
C LYS A 49 -2.03 7.08 3.72
N GLU A 50 -2.38 7.22 2.44
CA GLU A 50 -3.75 7.51 2.02
C GLU A 50 -4.73 6.44 2.49
N VAL A 51 -4.43 5.17 2.26
CA VAL A 51 -5.29 4.05 2.65
C VAL A 51 -5.48 4.02 4.17
N THR A 52 -4.41 4.25 4.92
CA THR A 52 -4.45 4.24 6.37
C THR A 52 -5.29 5.38 6.91
N GLU A 53 -5.09 6.60 6.42
CA GLU A 53 -5.82 7.79 6.86
C GLU A 53 -7.29 7.74 6.45
N ASP A 54 -7.58 7.28 5.24
CA ASP A 54 -8.97 7.15 4.75
C ASP A 54 -9.78 6.17 5.59
N ALA A 55 -9.12 5.18 6.18
CA ALA A 55 -9.76 4.21 7.06
C ALA A 55 -9.89 4.73 8.51
N GLY A 56 -9.38 5.92 8.82
CA GLY A 56 -9.45 6.51 10.15
C GLY A 56 -8.31 6.11 11.09
N TYR A 57 -7.22 5.58 10.54
CA TYR A 57 -6.04 5.16 11.31
C TYR A 57 -4.85 6.06 10.99
N THR A 58 -3.78 5.90 11.74
CA THR A 58 -2.51 6.57 11.48
C THR A 58 -1.41 5.52 11.25
N MET A 59 -0.26 5.95 10.76
CA MET A 59 0.85 5.02 10.53
C MET A 59 1.36 4.39 11.85
N GLU A 60 1.09 5.01 12.98
CA GLU A 60 1.42 4.43 14.29
C GLU A 60 0.61 3.17 14.60
N ASP A 61 -0.56 3.03 13.97
CA ASP A 61 -1.42 1.84 14.12
C ASP A 61 -0.93 0.65 13.28
N ILE A 62 0.07 0.88 12.41
CA ILE A 62 0.57 -0.14 11.51
C ILE A 62 1.70 -0.91 12.17
N GLN A 63 1.49 -2.21 12.32
CA GLN A 63 2.42 -3.12 12.99
C GLN A 63 3.43 -3.75 12.02
N GLY A 64 3.10 -3.80 10.75
CA GLY A 64 3.97 -4.36 9.75
C GLY A 64 3.50 -4.05 8.33
N ILE A 65 4.44 -4.05 7.40
CA ILE A 65 4.18 -3.82 5.97
C ILE A 65 4.86 -4.95 5.21
N GLY A 66 4.07 -5.66 4.39
CA GLY A 66 4.58 -6.69 3.51
C GLY A 66 4.48 -6.25 2.06
N VAL A 67 5.51 -6.53 1.28
CA VAL A 67 5.52 -6.22 -0.15
C VAL A 67 5.65 -7.53 -0.92
N GLY A 68 4.69 -7.78 -1.82
CA GLY A 68 4.73 -8.88 -2.76
C GLY A 68 5.00 -8.38 -4.17
N SER A 69 5.74 -9.18 -4.93
CA SER A 69 6.04 -8.90 -6.34
C SER A 69 5.91 -10.21 -7.11
N PRO A 70 5.32 -10.20 -8.30
CA PRO A 70 5.23 -11.40 -9.12
C PRO A 70 6.59 -11.90 -9.58
#